data_7a3a8f89ed29e7e461d5278fa4cde65a
#
_entry.id   7a3a8f89ed29e7e461d5278fa4cde65a
#
_cell.length_a   1.000
_cell.length_b   1.000
_cell.length_c   1.000
_cell.angle_alpha   90.00
_cell.angle_beta   90.00
_cell.angle_gamma   90.00
#
_symmetry.space_group_name_H-M   'P 1'
#
loop_
_entity.id
_entity.type
_entity.pdbx_description
1 polymer ?
#
loop_
_entity_poly.entity_id
_entity_poly.type
_entity_poly.pdbx_seq_one_letter_code
_entity_poly.pdbx_strand_id
1 'polypeptide(L)'
;ATPAGSLAYDKREFVSDIFDARWYAILTPLKGLTISGSVGYYLDNTKFNELNNSLYGQLASFGGRVEQQMSRNSTVNLQGLVDYTRTFAEKHTVGIMAAVESQDERSEYVDAEGQNLYLPDADVVNNTIDNKLGSGARSSLGHRSVLARLKYNYDNRYYLQASWRRDGSSAFAKDH
;
A
#
# COMPACT_ATOMS: atom_id res chain seq x y z
N ALA A 1 -9.03 25.67 -31.41
CA ALA A 1 -8.95 24.22 -31.13
C ALA A 1 -10.35 23.73 -30.77
N THR A 2 -10.90 22.81 -31.53
CA THR A 2 -12.21 22.23 -31.22
C THR A 2 -12.03 21.09 -30.22
N PRO A 3 -12.78 21.07 -29.09
CA PRO A 3 -12.69 19.98 -28.10
C PRO A 3 -12.94 18.59 -28.71
N ALA A 4 -13.71 18.51 -29.79
CA ALA A 4 -14.02 17.28 -30.50
C ALA A 4 -12.77 16.63 -31.16
N GLY A 5 -11.79 17.43 -31.61
CA GLY A 5 -10.57 16.91 -32.23
C GLY A 5 -9.61 16.25 -31.22
N SER A 6 -9.45 16.84 -30.02
CA SER A 6 -8.65 16.21 -28.95
C SER A 6 -9.30 14.93 -28.44
N LEU A 7 -10.63 14.91 -28.25
CA LEU A 7 -11.38 13.72 -27.84
C LEU A 7 -11.27 12.55 -28.84
N ALA A 8 -11.06 12.82 -30.13
CA ALA A 8 -10.97 11.79 -31.15
C ALA A 8 -9.58 11.17 -31.28
N TYR A 9 -8.52 11.92 -30.96
CA TYR A 9 -7.13 11.54 -31.24
C TYR A 9 -6.23 11.43 -30.01
N ASP A 10 -6.63 12.01 -28.88
CA ASP A 10 -5.92 11.81 -27.60
C ASP A 10 -6.25 10.42 -27.05
N LYS A 11 -5.25 9.76 -26.51
CA LYS A 11 -5.42 8.46 -25.85
C LYS A 11 -4.99 8.57 -24.40
N ARG A 12 -5.76 7.98 -23.51
CA ARG A 12 -5.43 7.88 -22.11
C ARG A 12 -5.80 6.50 -21.61
N GLU A 13 -4.81 5.79 -21.09
CA GLU A 13 -4.96 4.45 -20.58
C GLU A 13 -4.45 4.39 -19.14
N PHE A 14 -5.23 3.75 -18.30
CA PHE A 14 -4.89 3.46 -16.92
C PHE A 14 -5.15 1.98 -16.65
N VAL A 15 -4.10 1.24 -16.30
CA VAL A 15 -4.18 -0.19 -15.99
C VAL A 15 -3.58 -0.41 -14.61
N SER A 16 -4.30 -1.11 -13.75
CA SER A 16 -3.84 -1.50 -12.41
C SER A 16 -3.96 -2.99 -12.21
N ASP A 17 -2.86 -3.64 -11.88
CA ASP A 17 -2.78 -5.04 -11.50
C ASP A 17 -2.62 -5.13 -9.99
N ILE A 18 -3.64 -5.67 -9.33
CA ILE A 18 -3.68 -5.76 -7.87
C ILE A 18 -3.59 -7.22 -7.45
N PHE A 19 -2.69 -7.50 -6.53
CA PHE A 19 -2.59 -8.77 -5.82
C PHE A 19 -2.75 -8.55 -4.32
N ASP A 20 -3.72 -9.21 -3.71
CA ASP A 20 -3.96 -9.18 -2.27
C ASP A 20 -4.08 -10.61 -1.76
N ALA A 21 -3.23 -10.96 -0.79
CA ALA A 21 -3.22 -12.27 -0.16
C ALA A 21 -3.01 -12.14 1.35
N ARG A 22 -3.75 -12.93 2.11
CA ARG A 22 -3.64 -13.01 3.55
C ARG A 22 -3.66 -14.46 4.01
N TRP A 23 -2.69 -14.81 4.85
CA TRP A 23 -2.63 -16.08 5.54
C TRP A 23 -2.78 -15.84 7.03
N TYR A 24 -3.44 -16.73 7.69
CA TYR A 24 -3.52 -16.72 9.15
C TYR A 24 -3.44 -18.13 9.69
N ALA A 25 -2.95 -18.27 10.91
CA ALA A 25 -2.92 -19.52 11.66
C ALA A 25 -3.36 -19.28 13.10
N ILE A 26 -4.08 -20.23 13.66
CA ILE A 26 -4.52 -20.24 15.06
C ILE A 26 -4.13 -21.58 15.65
N LEU A 27 -3.43 -21.54 16.76
CA LEU A 27 -2.99 -22.71 17.51
C LEU A 27 -3.56 -22.63 18.94
N THR A 28 -4.07 -23.73 19.43
CA THR A 28 -4.56 -23.88 20.81
C THR A 28 -3.81 -25.03 21.49
N PRO A 29 -2.51 -24.84 21.83
CA PRO A 29 -1.67 -25.92 22.32
C PRO A 29 -2.08 -26.48 23.67
N LEU A 30 -2.79 -25.68 24.47
CA LEU A 30 -3.35 -26.11 25.75
C LEU A 30 -4.61 -25.30 26.09
N LYS A 31 -5.38 -25.82 27.05
CA LYS A 31 -6.64 -25.18 27.48
C LYS A 31 -6.39 -23.75 27.98
N GLY A 32 -7.10 -22.80 27.38
CA GLY A 32 -7.01 -21.39 27.73
C GLY A 32 -5.91 -20.62 27.01
N LEU A 33 -5.01 -21.26 26.25
CA LEU A 33 -3.95 -20.61 25.47
C LEU A 33 -4.29 -20.64 23.99
N THR A 34 -4.36 -19.47 23.39
CA THR A 34 -4.49 -19.29 21.94
C THR A 34 -3.32 -18.47 21.41
N ILE A 35 -2.66 -18.98 20.40
CA ILE A 35 -1.61 -18.28 19.66
C ILE A 35 -2.11 -18.10 18.24
N SER A 36 -2.16 -16.88 17.76
CA SER A 36 -2.57 -16.58 16.40
C SER A 36 -1.55 -15.70 15.69
N GLY A 37 -1.45 -15.88 14.40
CA GLY A 37 -0.58 -15.08 13.55
C GLY A 37 -1.21 -14.88 12.19
N SER A 38 -0.94 -13.75 11.57
CA SER A 38 -1.33 -13.47 10.19
C SER A 38 -0.22 -12.75 9.44
N VAL A 39 -0.16 -13.04 8.15
CA VAL A 39 0.71 -12.38 7.17
C VAL A 39 -0.19 -11.91 6.03
N GLY A 40 -0.17 -10.61 5.75
CA GLY A 40 -0.84 -10.00 4.61
C GLY A 40 0.18 -9.43 3.65
N TYR A 41 -0.03 -9.61 2.36
CA TYR A 41 0.74 -9.01 1.30
C TYR A 41 -0.20 -8.37 0.28
N TYR A 42 -0.05 -7.08 0.09
CA TYR A 42 -0.74 -6.30 -0.92
C TYR A 42 0.26 -5.74 -1.92
N LEU A 43 -0.06 -5.83 -3.20
CA LEU A 43 0.72 -5.30 -4.31
C LEU A 43 -0.21 -4.64 -5.31
N ASP A 44 0.09 -3.40 -5.67
CA ASP A 44 -0.57 -2.65 -6.74
C ASP A 44 0.50 -2.16 -7.71
N ASN A 45 0.42 -2.63 -8.96
CA ASN A 45 1.23 -2.14 -10.06
C ASN A 45 0.31 -1.37 -11.00
N THR A 46 0.50 -0.06 -11.07
CA THR A 46 -0.28 0.81 -11.92
C THR A 46 0.57 1.33 -13.08
N LYS A 47 0.03 1.23 -14.28
CA LYS A 47 0.57 1.80 -15.51
C LYS A 47 -0.38 2.88 -16.01
N PHE A 48 0.16 4.04 -16.29
CA PHE A 48 -0.53 5.16 -16.92
C PHE A 48 0.18 5.55 -18.21
N ASN A 49 -0.58 5.65 -19.29
CA ASN A 49 -0.10 6.14 -20.57
C ASN A 49 -1.03 7.26 -21.06
N GLU A 50 -0.47 8.36 -21.52
CA GLU A 50 -1.20 9.44 -22.13
C GLU A 50 -0.51 9.85 -23.44
N LEU A 51 -1.30 9.93 -24.50
CA LEU A 51 -0.92 10.48 -25.81
C LEU A 51 -1.81 11.70 -26.08
N ASN A 52 -1.18 12.84 -26.18
CA ASN A 52 -1.82 14.04 -26.70
C ASN A 52 -1.37 14.22 -28.15
N ASN A 53 -2.33 14.25 -29.06
CA ASN A 53 -2.05 14.27 -30.50
C ASN A 53 -1.36 15.56 -30.96
N SER A 54 -0.69 15.48 -32.12
CA SER A 54 0.04 16.59 -32.75
C SER A 54 -0.82 17.49 -33.67
N LEU A 55 -2.10 17.14 -33.87
CA LEU A 55 -2.95 17.82 -34.85
C LEU A 55 -3.95 18.79 -34.20
N TYR A 56 -4.47 18.43 -33.02
CA TYR A 56 -5.55 19.18 -32.37
C TYR A 56 -5.26 19.34 -30.88
N GLY A 57 -5.77 20.44 -30.29
CA GLY A 57 -5.63 20.71 -28.88
C GLY A 57 -4.49 21.64 -28.51
N GLN A 58 -4.27 21.81 -27.21
CA GLN A 58 -3.27 22.75 -26.70
C GLN A 58 -1.83 22.29 -26.95
N LEU A 59 -1.60 20.98 -26.98
CA LEU A 59 -0.28 20.39 -27.18
C LEU A 59 0.09 20.17 -28.65
N ALA A 60 -0.83 20.46 -29.58
CA ALA A 60 -0.56 20.37 -31.00
C ALA A 60 0.55 21.35 -31.45
N SER A 61 0.65 22.54 -30.83
CA SER A 61 1.73 23.51 -31.10
C SER A 61 3.12 23.01 -30.72
N PHE A 62 3.21 22.01 -29.85
CA PHE A 62 4.45 21.34 -29.45
C PHE A 62 4.68 20.02 -30.19
N GLY A 63 3.88 19.74 -31.24
CA GLY A 63 3.96 18.50 -32.00
C GLY A 63 3.41 17.27 -31.25
N GLY A 64 2.57 17.48 -30.23
CA GLY A 64 2.02 16.43 -29.37
C GLY A 64 2.94 16.08 -28.19
N ARG A 65 2.40 15.23 -27.28
CA ARG A 65 3.12 14.77 -26.05
C ARG A 65 2.77 13.33 -25.75
N VAL A 66 3.74 12.58 -25.27
CA VAL A 66 3.54 11.27 -24.66
C VAL A 66 4.03 11.33 -23.22
N GLU A 67 3.24 10.76 -22.31
CA GLU A 67 3.59 10.53 -20.91
C GLU A 67 3.35 9.07 -20.56
N GLN A 68 4.33 8.45 -19.93
CA GLN A 68 4.25 7.08 -19.43
C GLN A 68 4.68 7.07 -17.97
N GLN A 69 3.81 6.61 -17.12
CA GLN A 69 4.09 6.47 -15.69
C GLN A 69 3.87 5.02 -15.26
N MET A 70 4.79 4.51 -14.44
CA MET A 70 4.66 3.25 -13.73
C MET A 70 4.80 3.50 -12.24
N SER A 71 3.87 2.99 -11.46
CA SER A 71 3.94 3.01 -10.01
C SER A 71 3.75 1.61 -9.43
N ARG A 72 4.48 1.33 -8.37
CA ARG A 72 4.38 0.09 -7.63
C ARG A 72 4.25 0.40 -6.15
N ASN A 73 3.14 -0.02 -5.57
CA ASN A 73 2.88 0.08 -4.14
C ASN A 73 2.80 -1.33 -3.56
N SER A 74 3.54 -1.58 -2.50
CA SER A 74 3.47 -2.86 -1.79
C SER A 74 3.39 -2.65 -0.29
N THR A 75 2.54 -3.46 0.35
CA THR A 75 2.35 -3.43 1.79
C THR A 75 2.47 -4.85 2.33
N VAL A 76 3.32 -5.02 3.34
CA VAL A 76 3.43 -6.26 4.12
C VAL A 76 2.90 -5.99 5.52
N ASN A 77 1.91 -6.78 5.95
CA ASN A 77 1.34 -6.74 7.28
C ASN A 77 1.67 -8.04 8.01
N LEU A 78 2.21 -7.93 9.21
CA LEU A 78 2.49 -9.05 10.10
C LEU A 78 1.77 -8.80 11.43
N GLN A 79 1.05 -9.79 11.93
CA GLN A 79 0.42 -9.74 13.23
C GLN A 79 0.67 -11.05 13.98
N GLY A 80 0.99 -10.94 15.25
CA GLY A 80 1.09 -12.06 16.16
C GLY A 80 0.35 -11.73 17.45
N LEU A 81 -0.41 -12.67 17.97
CA LEU A 81 -1.19 -12.51 19.19
C LEU A 81 -1.12 -13.77 20.02
N VAL A 82 -0.91 -13.61 21.31
CA VAL A 82 -1.02 -14.66 22.33
C VAL A 82 -2.08 -14.23 23.31
N ASP A 83 -3.04 -15.08 23.53
CA ASP A 83 -4.11 -14.90 24.53
C ASP A 83 -4.13 -16.11 25.45
N TYR A 84 -4.07 -15.86 26.76
CA TYR A 84 -4.16 -16.87 27.77
C TYR A 84 -5.19 -16.49 28.82
N THR A 85 -6.17 -17.34 29.03
CA THR A 85 -7.20 -17.16 30.05
C THR A 85 -7.30 -18.41 30.92
N ARG A 86 -7.27 -18.23 32.22
CA ARG A 86 -7.43 -19.31 33.21
C ARG A 86 -8.24 -18.88 34.41
N THR A 87 -9.08 -19.79 34.90
CA THR A 87 -9.82 -19.64 36.12
C THR A 87 -9.15 -20.46 37.23
N PHE A 88 -8.93 -19.83 38.37
CA PHE A 88 -8.35 -20.42 39.59
C PHE A 88 -9.36 -20.40 40.71
N ALA A 89 -9.35 -21.44 41.54
CA ALA A 89 -10.22 -21.55 42.72
C ALA A 89 -11.71 -21.22 42.40
N GLU A 90 -12.17 -21.57 41.19
CA GLU A 90 -13.52 -21.36 40.67
C GLU A 90 -14.02 -19.90 40.61
N LYS A 91 -13.31 -18.96 41.22
CA LYS A 91 -13.71 -17.55 41.34
C LYS A 91 -12.79 -16.53 40.72
N HIS A 92 -11.51 -16.87 40.49
CA HIS A 92 -10.53 -15.93 39.98
C HIS A 92 -10.24 -16.24 38.52
N THR A 93 -10.69 -15.41 37.59
CA THR A 93 -10.39 -15.54 36.19
C THR A 93 -9.37 -14.46 35.80
N VAL A 94 -8.21 -14.90 35.27
CA VAL A 94 -7.16 -14.03 34.78
C VAL A 94 -7.02 -14.24 33.26
N GLY A 95 -7.04 -13.16 32.51
CA GLY A 95 -6.77 -13.13 31.07
C GLY A 95 -5.57 -12.24 30.77
N ILE A 96 -4.62 -12.77 30.04
CA ILE A 96 -3.43 -12.03 29.59
C ILE A 96 -3.38 -12.12 28.07
N MET A 97 -3.24 -10.97 27.40
CA MET A 97 -3.08 -10.89 25.95
C MET A 97 -1.84 -10.06 25.65
N ALA A 98 -1.02 -10.54 24.73
CA ALA A 98 0.05 -9.78 24.12
C ALA A 98 -0.06 -9.87 22.60
N ALA A 99 0.14 -8.77 21.92
CA ALA A 99 0.12 -8.71 20.46
C ALA A 99 1.28 -7.86 19.94
N VAL A 100 1.78 -8.25 18.79
CA VAL A 100 2.75 -7.48 17.99
C VAL A 100 2.19 -7.27 16.59
N GLU A 101 2.36 -6.08 16.06
CA GLU A 101 1.94 -5.72 14.71
C GLU A 101 3.11 -5.05 13.98
N SER A 102 3.22 -5.34 12.70
CA SER A 102 4.21 -4.75 11.82
C SER A 102 3.59 -4.49 10.47
N GLN A 103 3.74 -3.28 9.97
CA GLN A 103 3.34 -2.89 8.63
C GLN A 103 4.51 -2.19 7.95
N ASP A 104 4.89 -2.69 6.78
CA ASP A 104 5.90 -2.10 5.92
C ASP A 104 5.26 -1.74 4.58
N GLU A 105 5.28 -0.45 4.27
CA GLU A 105 4.79 0.10 3.01
C GLU A 105 5.98 0.54 2.16
N ARG A 106 5.94 0.25 0.87
CA ARG A 106 6.91 0.70 -0.11
C ARG A 106 6.18 1.22 -1.32
N SER A 107 6.52 2.44 -1.73
CA SER A 107 6.01 3.07 -2.94
C SER A 107 7.18 3.44 -3.84
N GLU A 108 7.03 3.14 -5.11
CA GLU A 108 8.00 3.46 -6.15
C GLU A 108 7.23 3.94 -7.38
N TYR A 109 7.69 5.01 -7.99
CA TYR A 109 7.20 5.40 -9.29
C TYR A 109 8.34 5.82 -10.22
N VAL A 110 8.12 5.64 -11.49
CA VAL A 110 8.94 6.14 -12.60
C VAL A 110 8.00 6.81 -13.59
N ASP A 111 8.36 7.99 -14.00
CA ASP A 111 7.65 8.78 -14.99
C ASP A 111 8.59 9.17 -16.12
N ALA A 112 8.09 9.14 -17.35
CA ALA A 112 8.80 9.58 -18.52
C ALA A 112 7.85 10.32 -19.46
N GLU A 113 8.28 11.46 -19.96
CA GLU A 113 7.53 12.24 -20.94
C GLU A 113 8.41 12.74 -22.07
N GLY A 114 7.78 13.04 -23.19
CA GLY A 114 8.44 13.68 -24.31
C GLY A 114 7.45 14.39 -25.22
N GLN A 115 7.94 15.27 -26.05
CA GLN A 115 7.17 16.08 -26.98
C GLN A 115 7.67 15.90 -28.43
N ASN A 116 6.88 16.41 -29.38
CA ASN A 116 7.17 16.37 -30.81
C ASN A 116 7.20 14.91 -31.32
N LEU A 117 6.00 14.39 -31.59
CA LEU A 117 5.78 13.00 -32.03
C LEU A 117 6.35 12.78 -33.43
N TYR A 118 7.13 11.71 -33.62
CA TYR A 118 7.57 11.23 -34.91
C TYR A 118 6.45 10.53 -35.69
N LEU A 119 5.65 9.70 -34.98
CA LEU A 119 4.48 9.03 -35.51
C LEU A 119 3.24 9.49 -34.75
N PRO A 120 2.12 9.81 -35.40
CA PRO A 120 0.96 10.41 -34.73
C PRO A 120 0.24 9.48 -33.76
N ASP A 121 0.39 8.16 -33.89
CA ASP A 121 -0.40 7.15 -33.16
C ASP A 121 0.38 6.32 -32.13
N ALA A 122 1.70 6.49 -32.04
CA ALA A 122 2.52 5.70 -31.15
C ALA A 122 2.67 6.37 -29.77
N ASP A 123 2.12 5.75 -28.76
CA ASP A 123 1.99 6.20 -27.36
C ASP A 123 3.18 5.82 -26.47
N VAL A 124 4.37 5.76 -27.04
CA VAL A 124 5.62 5.46 -26.32
C VAL A 124 6.56 6.66 -26.33
N VAL A 125 7.23 6.94 -25.22
CA VAL A 125 8.15 8.10 -25.09
C VAL A 125 9.27 8.06 -26.13
N ASN A 126 9.68 6.87 -26.59
CA ASN A 126 10.68 6.77 -27.65
C ASN A 126 10.22 7.35 -29.01
N ASN A 127 8.90 7.52 -29.19
CA ASN A 127 8.30 8.18 -30.38
C ASN A 127 8.38 9.70 -30.30
N THR A 128 9.02 10.31 -29.33
CA THR A 128 9.18 11.76 -29.20
C THR A 128 10.59 12.20 -29.55
N ILE A 129 10.72 13.40 -30.09
CA ILE A 129 12.01 13.96 -30.55
C ILE A 129 12.57 14.91 -29.48
N ASP A 130 11.71 15.74 -28.90
CA ASP A 130 12.11 16.84 -28.03
C ASP A 130 11.64 16.66 -26.59
N ASN A 131 12.25 17.43 -25.68
CA ASN A 131 11.85 17.57 -24.28
C ASN A 131 11.64 16.22 -23.57
N LYS A 132 12.52 15.25 -23.79
CA LYS A 132 12.49 13.98 -23.08
C LYS A 132 12.91 14.21 -21.63
N LEU A 133 11.98 13.99 -20.73
CA LEU A 133 12.17 14.11 -19.28
C LEU A 133 11.86 12.77 -18.63
N GLY A 134 12.54 12.49 -17.55
CA GLY A 134 12.29 11.34 -16.71
C GLY A 134 12.41 11.72 -15.25
N SER A 135 11.53 11.18 -14.43
CA SER A 135 11.57 11.34 -12.98
C SER A 135 11.22 10.02 -12.29
N GLY A 136 11.53 9.93 -11.02
CA GLY A 136 11.15 8.78 -10.21
C GLY A 136 11.50 9.00 -8.76
N ALA A 137 10.77 8.35 -7.88
CA ALA A 137 11.05 8.36 -6.45
C ALA A 137 10.69 7.03 -5.80
N ARG A 138 11.28 6.80 -4.62
CA ARG A 138 10.97 5.69 -3.74
C ARG A 138 10.73 6.21 -2.35
N SER A 139 9.73 5.67 -1.69
CA SER A 139 9.49 5.91 -0.27
C SER A 139 9.21 4.60 0.44
N SER A 140 9.52 4.56 1.72
CA SER A 140 9.15 3.46 2.59
C SER A 140 8.68 3.98 3.94
N LEU A 141 7.64 3.36 4.46
CA LEU A 141 7.06 3.67 5.75
C LEU A 141 6.91 2.38 6.54
N GLY A 142 7.47 2.36 7.74
CA GLY A 142 7.37 1.24 8.66
C GLY A 142 6.59 1.62 9.91
N HIS A 143 5.62 0.80 10.29
CA HIS A 143 4.89 0.87 11.56
C HIS A 143 5.15 -0.40 12.38
N ARG A 144 5.38 -0.23 13.66
CA ARG A 144 5.54 -1.32 14.63
C ARG A 144 4.73 -1.00 15.87
N SER A 145 3.96 -1.97 16.32
CA SER A 145 3.13 -1.83 17.52
C SER A 145 3.28 -3.03 18.42
N VAL A 146 3.32 -2.77 19.71
CA VAL A 146 3.26 -3.81 20.75
C VAL A 146 2.10 -3.47 21.67
N LEU A 147 1.27 -4.44 21.95
CA LEU A 147 0.07 -4.32 22.79
C LEU A 147 0.10 -5.39 23.86
N ALA A 148 -0.24 -5.02 25.09
CA ALA A 148 -0.47 -5.93 26.19
C ALA A 148 -1.78 -5.55 26.92
N ARG A 149 -2.52 -6.57 27.36
CA ARG A 149 -3.75 -6.40 28.11
C ARG A 149 -3.87 -7.45 29.19
N LEU A 150 -4.21 -7.00 30.39
CA LEU A 150 -4.53 -7.83 31.53
C LEU A 150 -6.00 -7.64 31.87
N LYS A 151 -6.69 -8.75 32.09
CA LYS A 151 -8.05 -8.79 32.59
C LYS A 151 -8.10 -9.64 33.86
N TYR A 152 -8.82 -9.18 34.84
CA TYR A 152 -9.09 -9.93 36.05
C TYR A 152 -10.57 -9.85 36.36
N ASN A 153 -11.15 -10.98 36.75
CA ASN A 153 -12.53 -11.10 37.12
C ASN A 153 -12.61 -11.95 38.41
N TYR A 154 -13.28 -11.43 39.42
CA TYR A 154 -13.55 -12.14 40.63
C TYR A 154 -15.06 -12.47 40.75
N ASP A 155 -15.39 -13.75 40.81
CA ASP A 155 -16.73 -14.31 40.99
C ASP A 155 -17.80 -13.73 40.05
N ASN A 156 -17.39 -13.32 38.85
CA ASN A 156 -18.24 -12.61 37.88
C ASN A 156 -18.91 -11.34 38.41
N ARG A 157 -18.35 -10.74 39.47
CA ARG A 157 -18.90 -9.54 40.11
C ARG A 157 -17.97 -8.35 40.00
N TYR A 158 -16.66 -8.56 40.10
CA TYR A 158 -15.67 -7.49 40.05
C TYR A 158 -14.74 -7.69 38.88
N TYR A 159 -14.62 -6.65 38.04
CA TYR A 159 -13.82 -6.69 36.84
C TYR A 159 -12.77 -5.60 36.90
N LEU A 160 -11.52 -5.95 36.58
CA LEU A 160 -10.43 -5.04 36.41
C LEU A 160 -9.79 -5.31 35.04
N GLN A 161 -9.49 -4.27 34.30
CA GLN A 161 -8.75 -4.35 33.03
C GLN A 161 -7.68 -3.26 32.99
N ALA A 162 -6.49 -3.65 32.55
CA ALA A 162 -5.41 -2.75 32.22
C ALA A 162 -4.92 -3.07 30.81
N SER A 163 -4.60 -2.04 30.02
CA SER A 163 -4.01 -2.18 28.71
C SER A 163 -2.87 -1.20 28.52
N TRP A 164 -1.88 -1.65 27.79
CA TRP A 164 -0.72 -0.87 27.41
C TRP A 164 -0.43 -1.05 25.92
N ARG A 165 -0.10 0.04 25.23
CA ARG A 165 0.28 0.03 23.81
C ARG A 165 1.48 0.94 23.59
N ARG A 166 2.39 0.49 22.75
CA ARG A 166 3.51 1.28 22.25
C ARG A 166 3.54 1.18 20.73
N ASP A 167 3.54 2.32 20.07
CA ASP A 167 3.63 2.45 18.64
C ASP A 167 4.95 3.12 18.26
N GLY A 168 5.56 2.65 17.18
CA GLY A 168 6.72 3.23 16.54
C GLY A 168 6.45 3.38 15.05
N SER A 169 6.90 4.49 14.48
CA SER A 169 6.83 4.76 13.05
C SER A 169 8.18 5.24 12.56
N SER A 170 8.59 4.78 11.39
CA SER A 170 9.79 5.27 10.70
C SER A 170 9.44 5.55 9.25
N ALA A 171 9.66 6.78 8.82
CA ALA A 171 9.54 7.19 7.44
C ALA A 171 10.95 7.35 6.85
N PHE A 172 11.24 6.63 5.77
CA PHE A 172 12.48 6.78 5.01
C PHE A 172 12.13 7.29 3.62
N ALA A 173 12.30 8.57 3.40
CA ALA A 173 12.40 9.13 2.06
C ALA A 173 13.86 9.02 1.63
N LYS A 174 14.13 8.30 0.55
CA LYS A 174 15.42 8.35 -0.12
C LYS A 174 15.23 9.22 -1.35
N ASP A 175 15.44 10.51 -1.17
CA ASP A 175 15.68 11.42 -2.26
C ASP A 175 17.15 11.30 -2.67
N HIS A 176 17.35 10.75 -3.85
CA HIS A 176 18.58 10.97 -4.64
C HIS A 176 18.27 10.68 -6.10
#